data_65fb7e10e9539ea32574e22206e774ab
#
_entry.id   65fb7e10e9539ea32574e22206e774ab
#
_cell.length_a   1.000
_cell.length_b   1.000
_cell.length_c   1.000
_cell.angle_alpha   90.00
_cell.angle_beta   90.00
_cell.angle_gamma   90.00
#
_symmetry.space_group_name_H-M   'P 1'
#
loop_
_entity.id
_entity.type
_entity.pdbx_description
1 polymer ?
#
loop_
_entity_poly.entity_id
_entity_poly.type
_entity_poly.pdbx_seq_one_letter_code
_entity_poly.pdbx_strand_id
1 'polypeptide(L)'
;QADEPVVRFADISVDIPARRIVRGSEEIHLTPIEFRLLAALLNNPGKVLTQRQLLNQVWGPNAVEHSHYLRIYMGHLRQKLEVDPARPQHLQTETGIGYRFMP
;
A
#
# COMPACT_ATOMS: atom_id res chain seq x y z
N GLN A 1 -0.98 23.08 -5.77
CA GLN A 1 -1.50 22.50 -5.14
C GLN A 1 -1.00 21.28 -4.64
N ALA A 2 -0.74 21.27 -3.61
CA ALA A 2 -0.03 20.28 -2.98
C ALA A 2 -0.76 19.01 -2.85
N ASP A 3 -2.02 19.06 -2.94
CA ASP A 3 -2.79 17.91 -2.60
C ASP A 3 -3.31 17.21 -3.81
N GLU A 4 -2.42 16.71 -4.63
CA GLU A 4 -2.85 15.92 -5.74
C GLU A 4 -3.42 14.64 -5.23
N PRO A 5 -4.68 14.33 -5.52
CA PRO A 5 -5.27 13.07 -5.05
C PRO A 5 -4.79 11.85 -5.81
N VAL A 6 -4.12 12.05 -6.94
CA VAL A 6 -3.65 10.94 -7.76
C VAL A 6 -2.17 10.72 -7.51
N VAL A 7 -1.81 9.49 -7.16
CA VAL A 7 -0.42 9.10 -6.94
C VAL A 7 0.01 8.19 -8.08
N ARG A 8 1.16 8.50 -8.67
CA ARG A 8 1.68 7.70 -9.78
C ARG A 8 3.02 7.09 -9.41
N PHE A 9 3.18 5.83 -9.74
CA PHE A 9 4.45 5.16 -9.62
C PHE A 9 4.51 4.05 -10.67
N ALA A 10 5.68 3.91 -11.32
CA ALA A 10 5.83 3.01 -12.46
C ALA A 10 4.73 3.34 -13.47
N ASP A 11 4.02 2.34 -13.97
CA ASP A 11 2.93 2.56 -14.92
C ASP A 11 1.56 2.57 -14.25
N ILE A 12 1.53 2.78 -12.94
CA ILE A 12 0.31 2.71 -12.15
C ILE A 12 -0.11 4.12 -11.71
N SER A 13 -1.41 4.38 -11.76
CA SER A 13 -2.02 5.59 -11.23
C SER A 13 -3.08 5.20 -10.21
N VAL A 14 -3.04 5.82 -9.05
CA VAL A 14 -4.00 5.57 -7.97
C VAL A 14 -4.72 6.85 -7.67
N ASP A 15 -6.03 6.88 -7.92
CA ASP A 15 -6.89 7.99 -7.54
C ASP A 15 -7.50 7.64 -6.20
N ILE A 16 -6.95 8.18 -5.13
CA ILE A 16 -7.32 7.77 -3.79
C ILE A 16 -8.78 8.11 -3.47
N PRO A 17 -9.25 9.35 -3.71
CA PRO A 17 -10.66 9.63 -3.43
C PRO A 17 -11.64 8.78 -4.22
N ALA A 18 -11.33 8.49 -5.47
CA ALA A 18 -12.20 7.67 -6.31
C ALA A 18 -12.00 6.19 -6.09
N ARG A 19 -10.97 5.79 -5.34
CA ARG A 19 -10.61 4.40 -5.09
C ARG A 19 -10.41 3.65 -6.40
N ARG A 20 -9.72 4.28 -7.32
CA ARG A 20 -9.52 3.73 -8.65
C ARG A 20 -8.04 3.59 -8.94
N ILE A 21 -7.67 2.41 -9.44
CA ILE A 21 -6.29 2.08 -9.73
C ILE A 21 -6.22 1.57 -11.14
N VAL A 22 -5.31 2.14 -11.94
CA VAL A 22 -5.14 1.69 -13.32
C VAL A 22 -3.66 1.48 -13.60
N ARG A 23 -3.38 0.45 -14.41
CA ARG A 23 -2.08 0.24 -14.99
C ARG A 23 -2.24 0.44 -16.49
N GLY A 24 -1.69 1.55 -17.02
CA GLY A 24 -1.95 1.89 -18.40
C GLY A 24 -3.44 2.10 -18.61
N SER A 25 -4.05 1.27 -19.43
CA SER A 25 -5.49 1.34 -19.68
C SER A 25 -6.27 0.27 -18.92
N GLU A 26 -5.61 -0.54 -18.10
CA GLU A 26 -6.23 -1.65 -17.44
C GLU A 26 -6.51 -1.31 -15.98
N GLU A 27 -7.75 -1.52 -15.57
CA GLU A 27 -8.12 -1.24 -14.17
C GLU A 27 -7.74 -2.40 -13.27
N ILE A 28 -7.16 -2.08 -12.12
CA ILE A 28 -6.76 -3.06 -11.12
C ILE A 28 -7.75 -3.01 -9.98
N HIS A 29 -8.25 -4.17 -9.57
CA HIS A 29 -9.25 -4.25 -8.51
C HIS A 29 -8.61 -4.69 -7.21
N LEU A 30 -8.84 -3.92 -6.15
CA LEU A 30 -8.40 -4.26 -4.80
C LEU A 30 -9.61 -4.44 -3.91
N THR A 31 -9.48 -5.33 -2.93
CA THR A 31 -10.49 -5.42 -1.88
C THR A 31 -10.43 -4.16 -1.02
N PRO A 32 -11.49 -3.86 -0.24
CA PRO A 32 -11.46 -2.67 0.62
C PRO A 32 -10.28 -2.63 1.58
N ILE A 33 -9.90 -3.76 2.15
CA ILE A 33 -8.77 -3.81 3.07
C ILE A 33 -7.45 -3.55 2.33
N GLU A 34 -7.30 -4.17 1.15
CA GLU A 34 -6.11 -3.94 0.34
C GLU A 34 -5.98 -2.47 -0.02
N PHE A 35 -7.08 -1.84 -0.38
CA PHE A 35 -7.03 -0.44 -0.74
C PHE A 35 -6.69 0.44 0.46
N ARG A 36 -7.26 0.15 1.64
CA ARG A 36 -6.96 0.92 2.84
C ARG A 36 -5.47 0.83 3.20
N LEU A 37 -4.90 -0.35 3.07
CA LEU A 37 -3.48 -0.54 3.32
C LEU A 37 -2.65 0.26 2.32
N LEU A 38 -2.99 0.17 1.04
CA LEU A 38 -2.28 0.93 0.02
C LEU A 38 -2.38 2.43 0.27
N ALA A 39 -3.58 2.92 0.59
CA ALA A 39 -3.77 4.35 0.82
C ALA A 39 -2.93 4.85 2.00
N ALA A 40 -2.84 4.05 3.06
CA ALA A 40 -2.02 4.44 4.21
C ALA A 40 -0.56 4.63 3.80
N LEU A 41 -0.06 3.74 2.95
CA LEU A 41 1.31 3.83 2.46
C LEU A 41 1.48 5.02 1.51
N LEU A 42 0.55 5.20 0.59
CA LEU A 42 0.65 6.27 -0.41
C LEU A 42 0.55 7.67 0.22
N ASN A 43 -0.17 7.79 1.33
CA ASN A 43 -0.30 9.06 2.01
C ASN A 43 0.96 9.44 2.80
N ASN A 44 1.93 8.54 2.87
CA ASN A 44 3.17 8.78 3.61
C ASN A 44 4.37 8.35 2.76
N PRO A 45 4.55 8.95 1.58
CA PRO A 45 5.60 8.50 0.66
C PRO A 45 6.97 8.68 1.28
N GLY A 46 7.80 7.67 1.13
CA GLY A 46 9.17 7.69 1.62
C GLY A 46 9.33 7.45 3.10
N LYS A 47 8.22 7.38 3.85
CA LYS A 47 8.29 7.19 5.29
C LYS A 47 8.06 5.74 5.65
N VAL A 48 8.81 5.26 6.64
CA VAL A 48 8.60 3.92 7.17
C VAL A 48 7.42 3.97 8.13
N LEU A 49 6.41 3.15 7.85
CA LEU A 49 5.28 2.98 8.76
C LEU A 49 5.45 1.67 9.51
N THR A 50 5.36 1.73 10.83
CA THR A 50 5.53 0.53 11.64
C THR A 50 4.36 -0.42 11.43
N GLN A 51 4.58 -1.69 11.75
CA GLN A 51 3.50 -2.66 11.70
C GLN A 51 2.32 -2.23 12.56
N ARG A 52 2.62 -1.72 13.76
CA ARG A 52 1.57 -1.26 14.67
C ARG A 52 0.77 -0.12 14.06
N GLN A 53 1.45 0.85 13.43
CA GLN A 53 0.75 1.96 12.80
C GLN A 53 -0.17 1.49 11.69
N LEU A 54 0.33 0.59 10.84
CA LEU A 54 -0.47 0.09 9.73
C LEU A 54 -1.66 -0.74 10.22
N LEU A 55 -1.43 -1.60 11.19
CA LEU A 55 -2.53 -2.40 11.75
C LEU A 55 -3.61 -1.52 12.36
N ASN A 56 -3.17 -0.48 13.09
CA ASN A 56 -4.10 0.44 13.72
C ASN A 56 -4.90 1.22 12.68
N GLN A 57 -4.24 1.71 11.62
CA GLN A 57 -4.92 2.52 10.62
C GLN A 57 -5.86 1.71 9.75
N VAL A 58 -5.51 0.48 9.45
CA VAL A 58 -6.26 -0.33 8.49
C VAL A 58 -7.34 -1.17 9.18
N TRP A 59 -6.99 -1.81 10.29
CA TRP A 59 -7.92 -2.70 10.99
C TRP A 59 -8.46 -2.14 12.29
N GLY A 60 -7.76 -1.18 12.90
CA GLY A 60 -8.19 -0.58 14.15
C GLY A 60 -7.30 -0.96 15.32
N PRO A 61 -7.50 -0.31 16.49
CA PRO A 61 -6.56 -0.46 17.61
C PRO A 61 -6.51 -1.87 18.20
N ASN A 62 -7.54 -2.67 17.99
CA ASN A 62 -7.57 -4.02 18.59
C ASN A 62 -6.86 -5.05 17.72
N ALA A 63 -6.33 -4.66 16.58
CA ALA A 63 -5.74 -5.59 15.62
C ALA A 63 -4.23 -5.70 15.73
N VAL A 64 -3.63 -5.11 16.75
CA VAL A 64 -2.18 -5.03 16.85
C VAL A 64 -1.54 -6.41 16.92
N GLU A 65 -2.28 -7.41 17.38
CA GLU A 65 -1.76 -8.76 17.50
C GLU A 65 -1.85 -9.56 16.21
N HIS A 66 -2.39 -8.96 15.15
CA HIS A 66 -2.61 -9.67 13.90
C HIS A 66 -1.60 -9.29 12.83
N SER A 67 -0.33 -9.20 13.20
CA SER A 67 0.71 -8.77 12.26
C SER A 67 0.83 -9.70 11.05
N HIS A 68 0.45 -10.96 11.20
CA HIS A 68 0.50 -11.87 10.06
C HIS A 68 -0.49 -11.50 8.97
N TYR A 69 -1.62 -10.89 9.33
CA TYR A 69 -2.56 -10.40 8.31
C TYR A 69 -1.90 -9.31 7.47
N LEU A 70 -1.15 -8.42 8.12
CA LEU A 70 -0.47 -7.35 7.41
C LEU A 70 0.48 -7.93 6.35
N ARG A 71 1.24 -8.95 6.72
CA ARG A 71 2.16 -9.58 5.78
C ARG A 71 1.42 -10.18 4.59
N ILE A 72 0.30 -10.85 4.85
CA ILE A 72 -0.48 -11.46 3.78
C ILE A 72 -1.01 -10.41 2.82
N TYR A 73 -1.57 -9.31 3.34
CA TYR A 73 -2.13 -8.27 2.50
C TYR A 73 -1.05 -7.49 1.76
N MET A 74 0.13 -7.31 2.37
CA MET A 74 1.25 -6.72 1.63
C MET A 74 1.63 -7.62 0.45
N GLY A 75 1.62 -8.93 0.65
CA GLY A 75 1.86 -9.86 -0.44
C GLY A 75 0.84 -9.71 -1.56
N HIS A 76 -0.45 -9.58 -1.21
CA HIS A 76 -1.50 -9.38 -2.20
C HIS A 76 -1.26 -8.09 -3.01
N LEU A 77 -0.91 -7.00 -2.33
CA LEU A 77 -0.63 -5.74 -3.01
C LEU A 77 0.54 -5.88 -3.96
N ARG A 78 1.60 -6.54 -3.53
CA ARG A 78 2.77 -6.72 -4.39
C ARG A 78 2.44 -7.56 -5.62
N GLN A 79 1.64 -8.59 -5.44
CA GLN A 79 1.23 -9.41 -6.58
C GLN A 79 0.47 -8.59 -7.63
N LYS A 80 -0.32 -7.63 -7.18
CA LYS A 80 -1.14 -6.85 -8.09
C LYS A 80 -0.44 -5.62 -8.65
N LEU A 81 0.52 -5.06 -7.91
CA LEU A 81 1.06 -3.75 -8.26
C LEU A 81 2.55 -3.76 -8.63
N GLU A 82 3.33 -4.70 -8.12
CA GLU A 82 4.75 -4.75 -8.43
C GLU A 82 5.01 -5.56 -9.70
N VAL A 83 5.99 -5.13 -10.47
CA VAL A 83 6.40 -5.89 -11.64
C VAL A 83 6.96 -7.24 -11.22
N ASP A 84 7.77 -7.25 -10.17
CA ASP A 84 8.34 -8.46 -9.61
C ASP A 84 8.02 -8.49 -8.12
N PRO A 85 6.96 -9.21 -7.71
CA PRO A 85 6.58 -9.22 -6.29
C PRO A 85 7.67 -9.70 -5.35
N ALA A 86 8.57 -10.56 -5.84
CA ALA A 86 9.66 -11.06 -5.00
C ALA A 86 10.74 -10.01 -4.77
N ARG A 87 10.79 -9.00 -5.63
CA ARG A 87 11.75 -7.89 -5.51
C ARG A 87 11.03 -6.56 -5.62
N PRO A 88 10.21 -6.23 -4.62
CA PRO A 88 9.38 -5.03 -4.71
C PRO A 88 10.24 -3.77 -4.72
N GLN A 89 9.93 -2.87 -5.64
CA GLN A 89 10.63 -1.61 -5.76
C GLN A 89 9.88 -0.46 -5.10
N HIS A 90 8.58 -0.59 -4.96
CA HIS A 90 7.75 0.48 -4.43
C HIS A 90 7.18 0.18 -3.06
N LEU A 91 6.67 -1.03 -2.88
CA LEU A 91 6.11 -1.46 -1.61
C LEU A 91 7.19 -2.26 -0.88
N GLN A 92 8.04 -1.54 -0.15
CA GLN A 92 9.25 -2.13 0.41
C GLN A 92 9.05 -2.54 1.86
N THR A 93 9.77 -3.58 2.27
CA THR A 93 9.81 -4.01 3.66
C THR A 93 11.02 -3.40 4.35
N GLU A 94 10.79 -2.80 5.53
CA GLU A 94 11.88 -2.41 6.42
C GLU A 94 11.95 -3.45 7.51
N THR A 95 12.91 -4.34 7.38
CA THR A 95 12.98 -5.54 8.23
C THR A 95 12.98 -5.18 9.71
N GLY A 96 12.08 -5.80 10.44
CA GLY A 96 11.97 -5.57 11.87
C GLY A 96 11.23 -4.31 12.27
N ILE A 97 10.80 -3.48 11.30
CA ILE A 97 10.14 -2.23 11.59
C ILE A 97 8.75 -2.17 10.96
N GLY A 98 8.68 -2.28 9.65
CA GLY A 98 7.40 -2.16 8.95
C GLY A 98 7.57 -2.09 7.46
N TYR A 99 6.85 -1.16 6.84
CA TYR A 99 6.83 -1.05 5.38
C TYR A 99 6.93 0.40 4.95
N ARG A 100 7.34 0.59 3.70
CA ARG A 100 7.54 1.94 3.16
C ARG A 100 7.14 1.95 1.69
N PHE A 101 6.47 3.01 1.27
CA PHE A 101 6.18 3.24 -0.14
C PHE A 101 7.25 4.15 -0.73
N MET A 102 7.89 3.70 -1.80
CA MET A 102 8.87 4.48 -2.55
C MET A 102 8.30 4.76 -3.94
N PRO A 103 8.01 6.01 -4.26
CA PRO A 103 7.48 6.35 -5.59
C PRO A 103 8.53 6.22 -6.73
#